data_c777f0483458049a45825f76b9ff60c2
#
_entry.id   c777f0483458049a45825f76b9ff60c2
#
_cell.length_a   1.000
_cell.length_b   1.000
_cell.length_c   1.000
_cell.angle_alpha   90.00
_cell.angle_beta   90.00
_cell.angle_gamma   90.00
#
_symmetry.space_group_name_H-M   'P 1'
#
loop_
_entity.id
_entity.type
_entity.pdbx_description
1 polymer ?
#
loop_
_entity_poly.entity_id
_entity_poly.type
_entity_poly.pdbx_seq_one_letter_code
_entity_poly.pdbx_strand_id
1 'polypeptide(L)'
;VTQAKRNFVSLLPDLSCSNLVEEKDNYTAHCIFSTYQTMMNCIDSVRDDNGKLFTCGHFDLVICDEAHRSIYNKYRDIFNYFDAPLVGLTATPKDEIEKNTYEIFDLENGVPTYGYELAQAVKDGYLVDFVTVESKTKFIEEGIAYDELSDKDKAVYEDTFEFEDGKLPERIDSAALNTWVFNEDTIKQVLHVLMRDGLKVDYGQKIGKTIIFAKNHDHAEKILEVFNKQYPELSKNGQPFAKVIDNYMTYAQSAIDEFSDADKMPQIAISVDMLDTGIDVPEVLNLVFFKKVMSKAKFWQMIGRGTRLCPGLI
;
A
#
# COMPACT_ATOMS: atom_id res chain seq x y z
N VAL A 1 -6.07 8.62 -9.49
CA VAL A 1 -6.76 9.53 -10.41
C VAL A 1 -6.66 9.01 -11.84
N THR A 2 -5.46 8.86 -12.43
CA THR A 2 -5.25 8.42 -13.84
C THR A 2 -5.87 7.04 -14.14
N GLN A 3 -5.70 6.06 -13.23
CA GLN A 3 -6.32 4.74 -13.37
C GLN A 3 -7.86 4.82 -13.35
N ALA A 4 -8.43 5.60 -12.41
CA ALA A 4 -9.88 5.78 -12.33
C ALA A 4 -10.43 6.40 -13.63
N LYS A 5 -9.79 7.48 -14.14
CA LYS A 5 -10.15 8.06 -15.45
C LYS A 5 -10.10 7.02 -16.57
N ARG A 6 -9.03 6.21 -16.64
CA ARG A 6 -8.87 5.17 -17.67
C ARG A 6 -10.01 4.16 -17.62
N ASN A 7 -10.40 3.69 -16.43
CA ASN A 7 -11.49 2.75 -16.26
C ASN A 7 -12.84 3.34 -16.70
N PHE A 8 -13.10 4.60 -16.35
CA PHE A 8 -14.33 5.28 -16.78
C PHE A 8 -14.39 5.46 -18.30
N VAL A 9 -13.30 5.90 -18.93
CA VAL A 9 -13.23 6.02 -20.40
C VAL A 9 -13.44 4.67 -21.09
N SER A 10 -12.91 3.58 -20.51
CA SER A 10 -13.09 2.23 -21.08
C SER A 10 -14.54 1.72 -20.96
N LEU A 11 -15.18 1.96 -19.81
CA LEU A 11 -16.51 1.43 -19.50
C LEU A 11 -17.64 2.35 -19.98
N LEU A 12 -17.39 3.65 -20.10
CA LEU A 12 -18.34 4.70 -20.47
C LEU A 12 -17.72 5.58 -21.56
N PRO A 13 -17.52 5.07 -22.79
CA PRO A 13 -16.77 5.76 -23.85
C PRO A 13 -17.43 7.07 -24.32
N ASP A 14 -18.73 7.22 -24.13
CA ASP A 14 -19.48 8.42 -24.51
C ASP A 14 -19.36 9.55 -23.47
N LEU A 15 -18.76 9.27 -22.29
CA LEU A 15 -18.60 10.25 -21.23
C LEU A 15 -17.27 10.99 -21.37
N SER A 16 -17.32 12.31 -21.57
CA SER A 16 -16.10 13.12 -21.58
C SER A 16 -15.47 13.16 -20.19
N CYS A 17 -14.19 12.81 -20.09
CA CYS A 17 -13.45 12.68 -18.84
C CYS A 17 -12.21 13.57 -18.84
N SER A 18 -11.99 14.31 -17.75
CA SER A 18 -10.79 15.13 -17.52
C SER A 18 -10.11 14.76 -16.20
N ASN A 19 -8.77 14.80 -16.17
CA ASN A 19 -7.96 14.65 -14.98
C ASN A 19 -7.27 15.98 -14.65
N LEU A 20 -7.78 16.71 -13.66
CA LEU A 20 -7.27 18.05 -13.28
C LEU A 20 -5.83 18.04 -12.74
N VAL A 21 -5.26 16.90 -12.43
CA VAL A 21 -3.84 16.81 -12.02
C VAL A 21 -2.92 16.94 -13.25
N GLU A 22 -3.34 16.39 -14.38
CA GLU A 22 -2.58 16.36 -15.63
C GLU A 22 -3.05 17.47 -16.61
N GLU A 23 -4.37 17.63 -16.74
CA GLU A 23 -5.03 18.52 -17.69
C GLU A 23 -5.63 19.73 -16.94
N LYS A 24 -4.76 20.62 -16.48
CA LYS A 24 -5.12 21.72 -15.56
C LYS A 24 -6.18 22.69 -16.08
N ASP A 25 -6.45 22.71 -17.38
CA ASP A 25 -7.31 23.68 -18.03
C ASP A 25 -8.59 23.07 -18.64
N ASN A 26 -8.81 21.75 -18.48
CA ASN A 26 -9.99 21.08 -19.04
C ASN A 26 -11.09 20.89 -17.99
N TYR A 27 -11.84 21.96 -17.71
CA TYR A 27 -12.89 21.98 -16.68
C TYR A 27 -14.31 21.69 -17.22
N THR A 28 -14.45 21.49 -18.51
CA THR A 28 -15.76 21.38 -19.19
C THR A 28 -16.20 19.93 -19.42
N ALA A 29 -15.38 18.96 -19.03
CA ALA A 29 -15.73 17.55 -19.15
C ALA A 29 -16.90 17.17 -18.21
N HIS A 30 -17.75 16.25 -18.65
CA HIS A 30 -18.86 15.73 -17.84
C HIS A 30 -18.41 15.00 -16.59
N CYS A 31 -17.25 14.33 -16.65
CA CYS A 31 -16.66 13.66 -15.50
C CYS A 31 -15.27 14.22 -15.20
N ILE A 32 -15.11 14.76 -14.02
CA ILE A 32 -13.87 15.39 -13.55
C ILE A 32 -13.21 14.52 -12.48
N PHE A 33 -11.97 14.13 -12.74
CA PHE A 33 -11.12 13.40 -11.81
C PHE A 33 -10.09 14.33 -11.20
N SER A 34 -9.97 14.31 -9.88
CA SER A 34 -9.06 15.18 -9.14
C SER A 34 -8.54 14.52 -7.89
N THR A 35 -7.39 14.99 -7.37
CA THR A 35 -7.04 14.74 -5.97
C THR A 35 -7.82 15.69 -5.07
N TYR A 36 -7.99 15.33 -3.80
CA TYR A 36 -8.59 16.22 -2.80
C TYR A 36 -7.87 17.58 -2.74
N GLN A 37 -6.54 17.57 -2.76
CA GLN A 37 -5.76 18.82 -2.71
C GLN A 37 -5.99 19.70 -3.94
N THR A 38 -6.02 19.11 -5.14
CA THR A 38 -6.29 19.88 -6.37
C THR A 38 -7.70 20.47 -6.36
N MET A 39 -8.70 19.69 -5.91
CA MET A 39 -10.08 20.17 -5.81
C MET A 39 -10.22 21.32 -4.78
N MET A 40 -9.56 21.23 -3.62
CA MET A 40 -9.51 22.34 -2.65
C MET A 40 -8.97 23.61 -3.29
N ASN A 41 -7.87 23.52 -4.04
CA ASN A 41 -7.31 24.68 -4.74
C ASN A 41 -8.30 25.26 -5.78
N CYS A 42 -9.05 24.41 -6.49
CA CYS A 42 -10.06 24.85 -7.46
C CYS A 42 -11.24 25.59 -6.79
N ILE A 43 -11.63 25.17 -5.59
CA ILE A 43 -12.70 25.84 -4.83
C ILE A 43 -12.22 27.18 -4.26
N ASP A 44 -11.01 27.25 -3.72
CA ASP A 44 -10.51 28.38 -2.95
C ASP A 44 -9.89 29.46 -3.84
N SER A 45 -9.04 29.07 -4.77
CA SER A 45 -8.06 29.96 -5.41
C SER A 45 -8.29 30.19 -6.89
N VAL A 46 -8.81 29.19 -7.61
CA VAL A 46 -8.95 29.30 -9.06
C VAL A 46 -10.21 30.09 -9.43
N ARG A 47 -10.03 31.09 -10.27
CA ARG A 47 -11.08 31.97 -10.80
C ARG A 47 -10.95 32.00 -12.31
N ASP A 48 -12.09 32.08 -13.00
CA ASP A 48 -12.18 32.47 -14.41
C ASP A 48 -12.77 33.86 -14.54
N ASP A 49 -13.00 34.32 -15.77
CA ASP A 49 -13.59 35.65 -16.07
C ASP A 49 -15.00 35.82 -15.48
N ASN A 50 -15.69 34.75 -15.14
CA ASN A 50 -17.04 34.72 -14.58
C ASN A 50 -17.05 34.53 -13.04
N GLY A 51 -15.91 34.34 -12.38
CA GLY A 51 -15.81 34.17 -10.94
C GLY A 51 -15.18 32.87 -10.49
N LYS A 52 -15.83 32.10 -9.61
CA LYS A 52 -15.33 30.80 -9.15
C LYS A 52 -15.39 29.77 -10.27
N LEU A 53 -14.32 28.98 -10.42
CA LEU A 53 -14.23 27.93 -11.44
C LEU A 53 -15.37 26.92 -11.33
N PHE A 54 -15.62 26.43 -10.12
CA PHE A 54 -16.75 25.58 -9.80
C PHE A 54 -17.69 26.28 -8.82
N THR A 55 -18.96 26.41 -9.18
CA THR A 55 -20.01 26.86 -8.26
C THR A 55 -20.46 25.71 -7.37
N CYS A 56 -21.16 25.97 -6.28
CA CYS A 56 -21.68 24.93 -5.39
C CYS A 56 -22.62 23.93 -6.09
N GLY A 57 -23.37 24.37 -7.11
CA GLY A 57 -24.24 23.53 -7.93
C GLY A 57 -23.61 23.05 -9.23
N HIS A 58 -22.27 22.99 -9.34
CA HIS A 58 -21.61 22.61 -10.59
C HIS A 58 -21.71 21.11 -10.89
N PHE A 59 -21.67 20.27 -9.86
CA PHE A 59 -21.71 18.82 -9.99
C PHE A 59 -23.07 18.26 -9.55
N ASP A 60 -23.56 17.27 -10.29
CA ASP A 60 -24.78 16.52 -9.97
C ASP A 60 -24.49 15.34 -9.03
N LEU A 61 -23.23 14.91 -8.92
CA LEU A 61 -22.78 13.80 -8.09
C LEU A 61 -21.31 13.97 -7.72
N VAL A 62 -20.97 13.74 -6.47
CA VAL A 62 -19.59 13.71 -5.99
C VAL A 62 -19.24 12.31 -5.46
N ILE A 63 -18.22 11.67 -6.03
CA ILE A 63 -17.73 10.35 -5.60
C ILE A 63 -16.37 10.53 -4.93
N CYS A 64 -16.28 10.14 -3.66
CA CYS A 64 -15.09 10.24 -2.83
C CYS A 64 -14.47 8.86 -2.63
N ASP A 65 -13.31 8.63 -3.21
CA ASP A 65 -12.52 7.42 -2.97
C ASP A 65 -11.72 7.56 -1.66
N GLU A 66 -11.46 6.43 -0.99
CA GLU A 66 -10.82 6.39 0.34
C GLU A 66 -11.56 7.27 1.36
N ALA A 67 -12.88 7.17 1.39
CA ALA A 67 -13.75 7.97 2.24
C ALA A 67 -13.64 7.56 3.71
N HIS A 68 -12.57 7.99 4.38
CA HIS A 68 -12.35 7.77 5.80
C HIS A 68 -12.06 9.09 6.55
N ARG A 69 -12.21 9.07 7.87
CA ARG A 69 -12.19 10.25 8.74
C ARG A 69 -11.02 11.21 8.52
N SER A 70 -9.81 10.71 8.30
CA SER A 70 -8.64 11.56 8.12
C SER A 70 -8.72 12.43 6.87
N ILE A 71 -9.30 11.89 5.79
CA ILE A 71 -9.58 12.63 4.55
C ILE A 71 -10.65 13.67 4.79
N TYR A 72 -11.77 13.29 5.42
CA TYR A 72 -12.82 14.24 5.75
C TYR A 72 -12.33 15.41 6.60
N ASN A 73 -11.62 15.14 7.70
CA ASN A 73 -11.13 16.19 8.59
C ASN A 73 -10.22 17.19 7.87
N LYS A 74 -9.40 16.71 6.92
CA LYS A 74 -8.46 17.55 6.16
C LYS A 74 -9.14 18.32 5.02
N TYR A 75 -10.16 17.75 4.41
CA TYR A 75 -10.78 18.28 3.18
C TYR A 75 -12.28 18.53 3.34
N ARG A 76 -12.73 18.82 4.58
CA ARG A 76 -14.13 19.02 4.94
C ARG A 76 -14.84 20.03 4.06
N ASP A 77 -14.14 21.08 3.64
CA ASP A 77 -14.73 22.15 2.86
C ASP A 77 -15.18 21.68 1.47
N ILE A 78 -14.55 20.65 0.88
CA ILE A 78 -15.03 20.05 -0.36
C ILE A 78 -16.40 19.44 -0.16
N PHE A 79 -16.57 18.67 0.92
CA PHE A 79 -17.81 17.95 1.22
C PHE A 79 -18.97 18.88 1.54
N ASN A 80 -18.67 20.04 2.12
CA ASN A 80 -19.69 21.06 2.47
C ASN A 80 -19.93 22.07 1.36
N TYR A 81 -19.05 22.15 0.36
CA TYR A 81 -19.12 23.17 -0.69
C TYR A 81 -20.13 22.81 -1.78
N PHE A 82 -20.11 21.57 -2.26
CA PHE A 82 -20.96 21.14 -3.37
C PHE A 82 -22.33 20.69 -2.86
N ASP A 83 -23.37 21.26 -3.49
CA ASP A 83 -24.77 20.88 -3.26
C ASP A 83 -25.14 19.71 -4.20
N ALA A 84 -24.58 18.54 -3.91
CA ALA A 84 -24.74 17.33 -4.71
C ALA A 84 -24.75 16.08 -3.81
N PRO A 85 -25.44 15.00 -4.21
CA PRO A 85 -25.31 13.70 -3.55
C PRO A 85 -23.86 13.28 -3.43
N LEU A 86 -23.50 12.75 -2.23
CA LEU A 86 -22.15 12.35 -1.89
C LEU A 86 -22.08 10.82 -1.76
N VAL A 87 -21.19 10.18 -2.53
CA VAL A 87 -20.90 8.75 -2.45
C VAL A 87 -19.50 8.56 -1.93
N GLY A 88 -19.34 7.83 -0.83
CA GLY A 88 -18.06 7.44 -0.26
C GLY A 88 -17.72 6.00 -0.61
N LEU A 89 -16.51 5.77 -1.13
CA LEU A 89 -15.95 4.45 -1.35
C LEU A 89 -14.83 4.18 -0.35
N THR A 90 -14.79 3.00 0.21
CA THR A 90 -13.71 2.54 1.10
C THR A 90 -13.47 1.06 0.96
N ALA A 91 -12.21 0.65 1.03
CA ALA A 91 -11.82 -0.76 1.08
C ALA A 91 -11.84 -1.34 2.51
N THR A 92 -12.21 -0.54 3.52
CA THR A 92 -12.29 -1.01 4.90
C THR A 92 -13.54 -1.86 5.09
N PRO A 93 -13.46 -3.09 5.68
CA PRO A 93 -14.63 -3.88 6.01
C PRO A 93 -15.64 -3.12 6.87
N LYS A 94 -16.93 -3.35 6.66
CA LYS A 94 -18.02 -2.60 7.32
C LYS A 94 -17.91 -2.57 8.84
N ASP A 95 -17.48 -3.67 9.46
CA ASP A 95 -17.36 -3.81 10.91
C ASP A 95 -16.13 -3.07 11.47
N GLU A 96 -15.26 -2.58 10.58
CA GLU A 96 -14.03 -1.87 10.92
C GLU A 96 -14.05 -0.39 10.51
N ILE A 97 -15.11 0.07 9.85
CA ILE A 97 -15.30 1.47 9.49
C ILE A 97 -15.52 2.29 10.77
N GLU A 98 -14.75 3.35 10.95
CA GLU A 98 -14.91 4.26 12.08
C GLU A 98 -16.31 4.88 12.08
N LYS A 99 -16.96 4.92 13.26
CA LYS A 99 -18.30 5.48 13.45
C LYS A 99 -18.48 6.85 12.79
N ASN A 100 -17.49 7.72 12.91
CA ASN A 100 -17.54 9.07 12.36
C ASN A 100 -17.57 9.10 10.82
N THR A 101 -17.12 8.03 10.13
CA THR A 101 -17.24 7.92 8.68
C THR A 101 -18.69 7.76 8.26
N TYR A 102 -19.48 6.97 9.00
CA TYR A 102 -20.91 6.85 8.76
C TYR A 102 -21.65 8.17 8.98
N GLU A 103 -21.28 8.93 10.03
CA GLU A 103 -21.86 10.25 10.31
C GLU A 103 -21.62 11.27 9.19
N ILE A 104 -20.47 11.19 8.47
CA ILE A 104 -20.16 12.08 7.34
C ILE A 104 -21.15 11.90 6.19
N PHE A 105 -21.61 10.67 5.99
CA PHE A 105 -22.55 10.31 4.91
C PHE A 105 -24.00 10.20 5.40
N ASP A 106 -24.30 10.68 6.61
CA ASP A 106 -25.62 10.61 7.24
C ASP A 106 -26.19 9.19 7.27
N LEU A 107 -25.32 8.21 7.60
CA LEU A 107 -25.66 6.80 7.68
C LEU A 107 -25.68 6.31 9.13
N GLU A 108 -26.50 5.31 9.39
CA GLU A 108 -26.50 4.59 10.66
C GLU A 108 -25.17 3.84 10.84
N ASN A 109 -24.60 3.92 12.06
CA ASN A 109 -23.33 3.28 12.37
C ASN A 109 -23.36 1.76 12.11
N GLY A 110 -22.41 1.27 11.35
CA GLY A 110 -22.31 -0.14 10.94
C GLY A 110 -23.23 -0.53 9.78
N VAL A 111 -23.99 0.41 9.21
CA VAL A 111 -24.93 0.13 8.12
C VAL A 111 -24.52 0.93 6.87
N PRO A 112 -23.60 0.43 6.05
CA PRO A 112 -23.28 1.07 4.77
C PRO A 112 -24.46 0.93 3.81
N THR A 113 -24.58 1.85 2.85
CA THR A 113 -25.59 1.76 1.78
C THR A 113 -25.44 0.49 0.96
N TYR A 114 -24.19 0.06 0.74
CA TYR A 114 -23.83 -1.19 0.08
C TYR A 114 -22.52 -1.71 0.64
N GLY A 115 -22.42 -3.03 0.82
CA GLY A 115 -21.19 -3.71 1.24
C GLY A 115 -20.95 -4.94 0.38
N TYR A 116 -19.73 -5.05 -0.16
CA TYR A 116 -19.29 -6.22 -0.92
C TYR A 116 -17.99 -6.74 -0.33
N GLU A 117 -18.16 -7.64 0.63
CA GLU A 117 -17.07 -8.15 1.45
C GLU A 117 -16.17 -9.14 0.69
N LEU A 118 -14.90 -9.27 1.10
CA LEU A 118 -13.91 -10.15 0.47
C LEU A 118 -14.44 -11.59 0.33
N ALA A 119 -15.04 -12.15 1.37
CA ALA A 119 -15.57 -13.51 1.34
C ALA A 119 -16.66 -13.72 0.26
N GLN A 120 -17.49 -12.70 0.04
CA GLN A 120 -18.50 -12.75 -1.04
C GLN A 120 -17.84 -12.62 -2.41
N ALA A 121 -16.86 -11.73 -2.55
CA ALA A 121 -16.13 -11.53 -3.80
C ALA A 121 -15.32 -12.77 -4.20
N VAL A 122 -14.75 -13.49 -3.24
CA VAL A 122 -14.08 -14.78 -3.47
C VAL A 122 -15.09 -15.84 -3.91
N LYS A 123 -16.24 -15.95 -3.23
CA LYS A 123 -17.31 -16.89 -3.58
C LYS A 123 -17.87 -16.63 -4.99
N ASP A 124 -18.00 -15.37 -5.38
CA ASP A 124 -18.49 -14.95 -6.70
C ASP A 124 -17.41 -15.06 -7.80
N GLY A 125 -16.16 -15.40 -7.43
CA GLY A 125 -15.06 -15.60 -8.37
C GLY A 125 -14.43 -14.32 -8.91
N TYR A 126 -14.60 -13.19 -8.23
CA TYR A 126 -13.96 -11.90 -8.59
C TYR A 126 -12.62 -11.66 -7.88
N LEU A 127 -12.43 -12.29 -6.74
CA LEU A 127 -11.18 -12.24 -5.98
C LEU A 127 -10.73 -13.66 -5.61
N VAL A 128 -9.46 -13.82 -5.23
CA VAL A 128 -8.93 -15.07 -4.68
C VAL A 128 -8.76 -14.93 -3.16
N ASP A 129 -8.90 -16.07 -2.47
CA ASP A 129 -8.61 -16.15 -1.04
C ASP A 129 -7.10 -16.11 -0.79
N PHE A 130 -6.70 -15.86 0.46
CA PHE A 130 -5.31 -15.83 0.85
C PHE A 130 -5.05 -16.75 2.04
N VAL A 131 -3.83 -17.26 2.10
CA VAL A 131 -3.34 -18.08 3.21
C VAL A 131 -2.28 -17.28 3.96
N THR A 132 -2.42 -17.20 5.26
CA THR A 132 -1.44 -16.53 6.13
C THR A 132 -0.43 -17.54 6.65
N VAL A 133 0.86 -17.26 6.44
CA VAL A 133 1.97 -17.97 7.07
C VAL A 133 2.59 -17.04 8.10
N GLU A 134 2.38 -17.35 9.38
CA GLU A 134 2.98 -16.59 10.46
C GLU A 134 4.39 -17.14 10.75
N SER A 135 5.42 -16.34 10.48
CA SER A 135 6.80 -16.67 10.83
C SER A 135 7.12 -16.08 12.19
N LYS A 136 7.12 -16.92 13.20
CA LYS A 136 7.59 -16.55 14.55
C LYS A 136 9.09 -16.78 14.61
N THR A 137 9.85 -15.68 14.67
CA THR A 137 11.26 -15.80 15.01
C THR A 137 11.40 -15.98 16.52
N LYS A 138 12.39 -16.77 16.97
CA LYS A 138 12.68 -16.98 18.40
C LYS A 138 12.74 -15.67 19.17
N PHE A 139 13.29 -14.63 18.55
CA PHE A 139 13.39 -13.29 19.12
C PHE A 139 12.03 -12.59 19.38
N ILE A 140 11.02 -12.85 18.55
CA ILE A 140 9.68 -12.26 18.74
C ILE A 140 8.95 -12.89 19.93
N GLU A 141 9.16 -14.17 20.18
CA GLU A 141 8.50 -14.90 21.28
C GLU A 141 9.23 -14.73 22.61
N GLU A 142 10.57 -14.81 22.60
CA GLU A 142 11.39 -14.90 23.81
C GLU A 142 12.08 -13.58 24.18
N GLY A 143 12.03 -12.55 23.29
CA GLY A 143 12.84 -11.34 23.43
C GLY A 143 14.29 -11.60 23.00
N ILE A 144 15.18 -10.62 23.19
CA ILE A 144 16.60 -10.70 22.86
C ILE A 144 17.40 -10.66 24.16
N ALA A 145 18.21 -11.69 24.40
CA ALA A 145 19.22 -11.68 25.44
C ALA A 145 20.58 -11.33 24.80
N TYR A 146 21.26 -10.31 25.33
CA TYR A 146 22.53 -9.83 24.80
C TYR A 146 23.59 -10.93 24.66
N ASP A 147 23.68 -11.85 25.64
CA ASP A 147 24.66 -12.91 25.65
C ASP A 147 24.47 -13.97 24.55
N GLU A 148 23.27 -14.09 24.00
CA GLU A 148 22.91 -15.03 22.92
C GLU A 148 23.18 -14.47 21.51
N LEU A 149 23.60 -13.22 21.40
CA LEU A 149 23.85 -12.56 20.12
C LEU A 149 25.24 -12.88 19.56
N SER A 150 25.33 -12.90 18.22
CA SER A 150 26.63 -12.91 17.53
C SER A 150 27.40 -11.60 17.78
N ASP A 151 28.74 -11.63 17.62
CA ASP A 151 29.57 -10.42 17.83
C ASP A 151 29.13 -9.21 16.94
N LYS A 152 28.64 -9.50 15.73
CA LYS A 152 28.07 -8.49 14.83
C LYS A 152 26.77 -7.91 15.36
N ASP A 153 25.91 -8.77 15.87
CA ASP A 153 24.60 -8.37 16.38
C ASP A 153 24.74 -7.65 17.73
N LYS A 154 25.75 -7.97 18.52
CA LYS A 154 26.10 -7.23 19.74
C LYS A 154 26.43 -5.77 19.44
N ALA A 155 27.23 -5.51 18.42
CA ALA A 155 27.55 -4.14 18.03
C ALA A 155 26.31 -3.33 17.62
N VAL A 156 25.38 -3.95 16.89
CA VAL A 156 24.10 -3.32 16.52
C VAL A 156 23.19 -3.14 17.74
N TYR A 157 23.20 -4.09 18.67
CA TYR A 157 22.45 -4.01 19.91
C TYR A 157 22.96 -2.85 20.80
N GLU A 158 24.27 -2.72 20.94
CA GLU A 158 24.92 -1.65 21.68
C GLU A 158 24.55 -0.27 21.10
N ASP A 159 24.67 -0.10 19.79
CA ASP A 159 24.33 1.15 19.09
C ASP A 159 22.82 1.49 19.18
N THR A 160 21.96 0.45 19.27
CA THR A 160 20.50 0.63 19.23
C THR A 160 19.89 0.87 20.62
N PHE A 161 20.48 0.27 21.67
CA PHE A 161 19.86 0.16 23.00
C PHE A 161 20.72 0.71 24.15
N GLU A 162 21.78 1.48 23.86
CA GLU A 162 22.56 2.15 24.89
C GLU A 162 21.69 3.17 25.64
N PHE A 163 21.63 3.03 26.99
CA PHE A 163 20.95 4.02 27.82
C PHE A 163 21.85 5.24 28.09
N GLU A 164 21.25 6.39 28.44
CA GLU A 164 21.96 7.63 28.79
C GLU A 164 23.02 7.46 29.91
N ASP A 165 22.90 6.40 30.72
CA ASP A 165 23.86 6.04 31.78
C ASP A 165 24.98 5.08 31.32
N GLY A 166 25.03 4.76 30.01
CA GLY A 166 26.03 3.87 29.42
C GLY A 166 25.83 2.37 29.77
N LYS A 167 24.65 2.00 30.28
CA LYS A 167 24.31 0.60 30.55
C LYS A 167 23.52 -0.02 29.42
N LEU A 168 23.85 -1.25 29.07
CA LEU A 168 23.12 -2.06 28.13
C LEU A 168 22.08 -2.92 28.86
N PRO A 169 20.84 -3.01 28.38
CA PRO A 169 19.88 -3.93 28.95
C PRO A 169 20.32 -5.38 28.66
N GLU A 170 20.32 -6.22 29.68
CA GLU A 170 20.64 -7.66 29.52
C GLU A 170 19.62 -8.39 28.66
N ARG A 171 18.39 -7.88 28.62
CA ARG A 171 17.28 -8.43 27.85
C ARG A 171 16.32 -7.36 27.40
N ILE A 172 15.82 -7.50 26.18
CA ILE A 172 14.80 -6.62 25.59
C ILE A 172 13.52 -7.41 25.35
N ASP A 173 12.40 -6.86 25.80
CA ASP A 173 11.08 -7.42 25.60
C ASP A 173 10.62 -7.32 24.15
N SER A 174 9.72 -8.22 23.75
CA SER A 174 9.13 -8.26 22.42
C SER A 174 8.54 -6.93 21.94
N ALA A 175 8.13 -6.04 22.84
CA ALA A 175 7.62 -4.70 22.51
C ALA A 175 8.70 -3.73 22.00
N ALA A 176 9.94 -3.85 22.47
CA ALA A 176 11.09 -3.05 22.02
C ALA A 176 11.72 -3.58 20.71
N LEU A 177 11.34 -4.78 20.29
CA LEU A 177 11.83 -5.47 19.09
C LEU A 177 11.53 -4.75 17.75
N ASN A 178 10.64 -3.76 17.75
CA ASN A 178 10.39 -2.94 16.54
C ASN A 178 11.64 -2.23 15.99
N THR A 179 12.69 -2.13 16.81
CA THR A 179 13.99 -1.56 16.42
C THR A 179 14.90 -2.65 15.83
N TRP A 180 14.71 -3.92 16.24
CA TRP A 180 15.52 -5.06 15.82
C TRP A 180 15.15 -5.67 14.46
N VAL A 181 14.09 -5.20 13.82
CA VAL A 181 13.66 -5.61 12.46
C VAL A 181 14.77 -5.40 11.42
N PHE A 182 15.77 -4.58 11.73
CA PHE A 182 16.96 -4.34 10.91
C PHE A 182 18.07 -5.38 11.05
N ASN A 183 17.94 -6.36 11.98
CA ASN A 183 18.93 -7.40 12.17
C ASN A 183 19.06 -8.26 10.89
N GLU A 184 20.30 -8.45 10.44
CA GLU A 184 20.62 -9.18 9.22
C GLU A 184 20.13 -10.63 9.24
N ASP A 185 20.21 -11.30 10.40
CA ASP A 185 19.78 -12.69 10.54
C ASP A 185 18.25 -12.83 10.53
N THR A 186 17.52 -11.87 11.11
CA THR A 186 16.06 -11.81 11.00
C THR A 186 15.64 -11.61 9.53
N ILE A 187 16.30 -10.71 8.80
CA ILE A 187 16.03 -10.48 7.38
C ILE A 187 16.32 -11.75 6.58
N LYS A 188 17.45 -12.44 6.82
CA LYS A 188 17.78 -13.70 6.15
C LYS A 188 16.72 -14.77 6.38
N GLN A 189 16.22 -14.90 7.61
CA GLN A 189 15.16 -15.87 7.93
C GLN A 189 13.86 -15.56 7.20
N VAL A 190 13.41 -14.29 7.20
CA VAL A 190 12.19 -13.86 6.47
C VAL A 190 12.31 -14.14 4.98
N LEU A 191 13.46 -13.79 4.38
CA LEU A 191 13.73 -14.07 2.97
C LEU A 191 13.79 -15.56 2.68
N HIS A 192 14.38 -16.36 3.59
CA HIS A 192 14.42 -17.81 3.45
C HIS A 192 13.01 -18.42 3.48
N VAL A 193 12.14 -17.98 4.41
CA VAL A 193 10.73 -18.42 4.47
C VAL A 193 10.00 -18.04 3.18
N LEU A 194 10.14 -16.81 2.70
CA LEU A 194 9.55 -16.39 1.44
C LEU A 194 9.99 -17.28 0.27
N MET A 195 11.29 -17.50 0.11
CA MET A 195 11.82 -18.27 -1.03
C MET A 195 11.49 -19.76 -0.95
N ARG A 196 11.32 -20.32 0.28
CA ARG A 196 10.94 -21.71 0.50
C ARG A 196 9.44 -21.93 0.32
N ASP A 197 8.61 -21.15 1.02
CA ASP A 197 7.19 -21.39 1.24
C ASP A 197 6.29 -20.49 0.38
N GLY A 198 6.84 -19.40 -0.19
CA GLY A 198 6.08 -18.49 -1.07
C GLY A 198 5.55 -19.20 -2.32
N LEU A 199 4.42 -18.73 -2.80
CA LEU A 199 3.81 -19.23 -4.04
C LEU A 199 4.74 -18.99 -5.23
N LYS A 200 4.83 -20.00 -6.08
CA LYS A 200 5.76 -20.01 -7.22
C LYS A 200 5.01 -20.15 -8.54
N VAL A 201 5.59 -19.60 -9.56
CA VAL A 201 5.18 -19.72 -10.96
C VAL A 201 6.19 -20.60 -11.75
N ASP A 202 5.98 -20.77 -13.04
CA ASP A 202 6.84 -21.56 -13.92
C ASP A 202 7.10 -22.98 -13.37
N TYR A 203 6.00 -23.69 -13.06
CA TYR A 203 6.05 -25.05 -12.50
C TYR A 203 6.88 -25.15 -11.20
N GLY A 204 6.84 -24.12 -10.37
CA GLY A 204 7.53 -24.08 -9.09
C GLY A 204 9.00 -23.65 -9.14
N GLN A 205 9.49 -23.21 -10.31
CA GLN A 205 10.89 -22.85 -10.48
C GLN A 205 11.21 -21.40 -10.06
N LYS A 206 10.21 -20.50 -10.14
CA LYS A 206 10.39 -19.07 -9.87
C LYS A 206 9.39 -18.61 -8.82
N ILE A 207 9.85 -17.84 -7.83
CA ILE A 207 8.95 -17.19 -6.88
C ILE A 207 7.99 -16.28 -7.63
N GLY A 208 6.71 -16.29 -7.31
CA GLY A 208 5.72 -15.39 -7.87
C GLY A 208 6.01 -13.92 -7.55
N LYS A 209 5.43 -12.99 -8.30
CA LYS A 209 5.58 -11.56 -7.98
C LYS A 209 5.25 -11.31 -6.52
N THR A 210 6.13 -10.58 -5.84
CA THR A 210 6.12 -10.43 -4.39
C THR A 210 6.23 -8.97 -4.02
N ILE A 211 5.46 -8.53 -3.01
CA ILE A 211 5.65 -7.23 -2.37
C ILE A 211 6.12 -7.47 -0.94
N ILE A 212 7.25 -6.88 -0.57
CA ILE A 212 7.75 -6.82 0.81
C ILE A 212 7.50 -5.43 1.35
N PHE A 213 6.68 -5.30 2.37
CA PHE A 213 6.38 -4.04 3.02
C PHE A 213 7.38 -3.76 4.14
N ALA A 214 8.31 -2.86 3.88
CA ALA A 214 9.35 -2.45 4.81
C ALA A 214 8.89 -1.31 5.74
N LYS A 215 9.58 -1.14 6.87
CA LYS A 215 9.26 -0.12 7.89
C LYS A 215 9.57 1.30 7.41
N ASN A 216 10.73 1.48 6.79
CA ASN A 216 11.23 2.75 6.24
C ASN A 216 12.24 2.47 5.11
N HIS A 217 12.78 3.53 4.51
CA HIS A 217 13.76 3.44 3.42
C HIS A 217 15.01 2.61 3.79
N ASP A 218 15.64 2.90 4.92
CA ASP A 218 16.86 2.21 5.36
C ASP A 218 16.62 0.71 5.56
N HIS A 219 15.44 0.35 6.07
CA HIS A 219 15.03 -1.06 6.18
C HIS A 219 14.84 -1.70 4.80
N ALA A 220 14.23 -1.00 3.85
CA ALA A 220 14.06 -1.50 2.49
C ALA A 220 15.41 -1.75 1.80
N GLU A 221 16.34 -0.80 1.91
CA GLU A 221 17.71 -0.94 1.38
C GLU A 221 18.46 -2.10 2.06
N LYS A 222 18.30 -2.26 3.39
CA LYS A 222 18.94 -3.37 4.11
C LYS A 222 18.37 -4.73 3.68
N ILE A 223 17.07 -4.84 3.46
CA ILE A 223 16.45 -6.06 2.92
C ILE A 223 17.03 -6.38 1.53
N LEU A 224 17.16 -5.37 0.66
CA LEU A 224 17.73 -5.54 -0.68
C LEU A 224 19.19 -5.98 -0.62
N GLU A 225 20.01 -5.37 0.26
CA GLU A 225 21.40 -5.75 0.47
C GLU A 225 21.52 -7.23 0.88
N VAL A 226 20.74 -7.65 1.88
CA VAL A 226 20.75 -9.03 2.38
C VAL A 226 20.25 -10.00 1.31
N PHE A 227 19.19 -9.64 0.56
CA PHE A 227 18.68 -10.45 -0.54
C PHE A 227 19.76 -10.70 -1.61
N ASN A 228 20.45 -9.65 -2.05
CA ASN A 228 21.51 -9.77 -3.07
C ASN A 228 22.73 -10.58 -2.60
N LYS A 229 23.02 -10.55 -1.29
CA LYS A 229 24.08 -11.38 -0.69
C LYS A 229 23.67 -12.86 -0.58
N GLN A 230 22.41 -13.12 -0.26
CA GLN A 230 21.89 -14.47 -0.04
C GLN A 230 21.54 -15.20 -1.34
N TYR A 231 21.12 -14.46 -2.38
CA TYR A 231 20.66 -15.00 -3.67
C TYR A 231 21.32 -14.29 -4.86
N PRO A 232 22.67 -14.26 -4.94
CA PRO A 232 23.38 -13.51 -5.99
C PRO A 232 23.10 -14.06 -7.40
N GLU A 233 22.72 -15.35 -7.49
CA GLU A 233 22.44 -16.02 -8.75
C GLU A 233 21.12 -15.57 -9.41
N LEU A 234 20.21 -14.93 -8.67
CA LEU A 234 18.91 -14.51 -9.20
C LEU A 234 18.99 -13.22 -10.01
N SER A 235 19.91 -12.32 -9.68
CA SER A 235 20.13 -11.08 -10.44
C SER A 235 21.06 -11.32 -11.61
N LYS A 236 20.50 -11.79 -12.74
CA LYS A 236 21.25 -12.10 -13.98
C LYS A 236 21.08 -10.99 -15.01
N ASN A 237 22.08 -10.84 -15.87
CA ASN A 237 22.06 -9.95 -17.05
C ASN A 237 21.84 -8.47 -16.75
N GLY A 238 22.24 -8.00 -15.57
CA GLY A 238 22.09 -6.58 -15.17
C GLY A 238 20.67 -6.16 -14.79
N GLN A 239 19.72 -7.08 -14.76
CA GLN A 239 18.37 -6.81 -14.29
C GLN A 239 18.22 -7.26 -12.82
N PRO A 240 17.84 -6.36 -11.90
CA PRO A 240 17.68 -6.70 -10.50
C PRO A 240 16.42 -7.58 -10.30
N PHE A 241 16.60 -8.72 -9.64
CA PHE A 241 15.48 -9.60 -9.27
C PHE A 241 14.61 -8.99 -8.17
N ALA A 242 15.23 -8.29 -7.23
CA ALA A 242 14.56 -7.49 -6.21
C ALA A 242 14.94 -6.01 -6.34
N LYS A 243 14.01 -5.10 -6.08
CA LYS A 243 14.22 -3.65 -6.20
C LYS A 243 13.45 -2.91 -5.11
N VAL A 244 14.06 -1.89 -4.51
CA VAL A 244 13.33 -0.95 -3.65
C VAL A 244 12.49 -0.03 -4.52
N ILE A 245 11.22 0.14 -4.16
CA ILE A 245 10.27 1.04 -4.83
C ILE A 245 9.62 1.92 -3.75
N ASP A 246 10.12 3.13 -3.60
CA ASP A 246 9.66 4.10 -2.61
C ASP A 246 9.74 5.56 -3.11
N ASN A 247 9.33 6.50 -2.27
CA ASN A 247 9.29 7.93 -2.58
C ASN A 247 10.67 8.60 -2.73
N TYR A 248 11.76 7.92 -2.37
CA TYR A 248 13.13 8.43 -2.50
C TYR A 248 13.71 8.20 -3.89
N MET A 249 13.05 7.39 -4.72
CA MET A 249 13.48 7.13 -6.09
C MET A 249 13.14 8.29 -7.02
N THR A 250 14.09 8.68 -7.86
CA THR A 250 13.91 9.74 -8.87
C THR A 250 12.87 9.35 -9.95
N TYR A 251 12.73 8.06 -10.26
CA TYR A 251 11.81 7.52 -11.27
C TYR A 251 10.89 6.45 -10.68
N ALA A 252 10.29 6.73 -9.53
CA ALA A 252 9.43 5.79 -8.82
C ALA A 252 8.25 5.27 -9.67
N GLN A 253 7.63 6.14 -10.48
CA GLN A 253 6.53 5.73 -11.36
C GLN A 253 6.99 4.73 -12.42
N SER A 254 8.14 4.94 -13.05
CA SER A 254 8.70 3.98 -14.01
C SER A 254 9.00 2.62 -13.37
N ALA A 255 9.46 2.62 -12.12
CA ALA A 255 9.71 1.37 -11.38
C ALA A 255 8.40 0.63 -11.04
N ILE A 256 7.32 1.38 -10.74
CA ILE A 256 5.98 0.81 -10.56
C ILE A 256 5.47 0.22 -11.88
N ASP A 257 5.62 0.93 -13.00
CA ASP A 257 5.19 0.48 -14.32
C ASP A 257 5.97 -0.78 -14.75
N GLU A 258 7.28 -0.83 -14.48
CA GLU A 258 8.10 -2.03 -14.71
C GLU A 258 7.62 -3.22 -13.84
N PHE A 259 7.36 -3.00 -12.56
CA PHE A 259 6.85 -4.04 -11.67
C PHE A 259 5.43 -4.50 -12.05
N SER A 260 4.63 -3.60 -12.62
CA SER A 260 3.26 -3.90 -13.05
C SER A 260 3.19 -4.69 -14.37
N ASP A 261 4.30 -4.80 -15.08
CA ASP A 261 4.39 -5.61 -16.31
C ASP A 261 4.75 -7.06 -15.95
N ALA A 262 3.89 -8.01 -16.34
CA ALA A 262 4.04 -9.43 -15.99
C ALA A 262 5.40 -10.01 -16.44
N ASP A 263 5.90 -9.56 -17.58
CA ASP A 263 7.10 -10.09 -18.23
C ASP A 263 8.38 -9.40 -17.79
N LYS A 264 8.29 -8.31 -17.00
CA LYS A 264 9.44 -7.52 -16.59
C LYS A 264 9.89 -7.79 -15.16
N MET A 265 11.16 -7.53 -14.92
CA MET A 265 11.73 -7.43 -13.57
C MET A 265 11.40 -6.04 -12.97
N PRO A 266 11.36 -5.91 -11.67
CA PRO A 266 11.73 -6.89 -10.66
C PRO A 266 10.63 -7.93 -10.38
N GLN A 267 11.06 -9.10 -9.86
CA GLN A 267 10.15 -10.11 -9.34
C GLN A 267 9.70 -9.80 -7.91
N ILE A 268 10.58 -9.15 -7.14
CA ILE A 268 10.31 -8.72 -5.76
C ILE A 268 10.41 -7.21 -5.68
N ALA A 269 9.32 -6.57 -5.29
CA ALA A 269 9.28 -5.16 -4.95
C ALA A 269 9.37 -4.99 -3.42
N ILE A 270 10.33 -4.20 -2.94
CA ILE A 270 10.47 -3.85 -1.53
C ILE A 270 9.98 -2.42 -1.38
N SER A 271 8.89 -2.20 -0.66
CA SER A 271 8.23 -0.89 -0.60
C SER A 271 7.95 -0.46 0.83
N VAL A 272 7.99 0.84 1.07
CA VAL A 272 7.61 1.40 2.36
C VAL A 272 6.11 1.70 2.41
N ASP A 273 5.60 2.54 1.52
CA ASP A 273 4.21 2.99 1.47
C ASP A 273 3.64 3.09 0.04
N MET A 274 4.49 3.19 -1.00
CA MET A 274 4.02 3.47 -2.36
C MET A 274 3.18 2.37 -2.99
N LEU A 275 3.41 1.11 -2.61
CA LEU A 275 2.68 -0.03 -3.13
C LEU A 275 1.52 -0.48 -2.23
N ASP A 276 1.29 0.21 -1.11
CA ASP A 276 0.19 -0.08 -0.20
C ASP A 276 -1.16 0.18 -0.88
N THR A 277 -1.23 1.25 -1.72
CA THR A 277 -2.43 1.65 -2.46
C THR A 277 -2.10 1.97 -3.93
N GLY A 278 -3.12 2.02 -4.78
CA GLY A 278 -3.03 2.64 -6.11
C GLY A 278 -2.36 1.82 -7.23
N ILE A 279 -1.84 0.63 -6.97
CA ILE A 279 -1.30 -0.24 -8.02
C ILE A 279 -2.27 -1.37 -8.38
N ASP A 280 -2.22 -1.78 -9.64
CA ASP A 280 -2.99 -2.90 -10.17
C ASP A 280 -2.05 -3.92 -10.82
N VAL A 281 -1.63 -4.92 -10.06
CA VAL A 281 -0.72 -5.98 -10.49
C VAL A 281 -1.34 -7.32 -10.13
N PRO A 282 -2.18 -7.90 -10.99
CA PRO A 282 -2.86 -9.17 -10.71
C PRO A 282 -1.93 -10.35 -10.45
N GLU A 283 -0.68 -10.27 -10.94
CA GLU A 283 0.34 -11.31 -10.81
C GLU A 283 1.02 -11.34 -9.42
N VAL A 284 0.66 -10.44 -8.51
CA VAL A 284 1.19 -10.49 -7.14
C VAL A 284 0.61 -11.68 -6.39
N LEU A 285 1.48 -12.64 -6.05
CA LEU A 285 1.14 -13.87 -5.35
C LEU A 285 1.53 -13.86 -3.89
N ASN A 286 2.58 -13.09 -3.53
CA ASN A 286 3.12 -13.10 -2.18
C ASN A 286 3.16 -11.68 -1.60
N LEU A 287 2.71 -11.56 -0.36
CA LEU A 287 2.80 -10.35 0.43
C LEU A 287 3.58 -10.64 1.71
N VAL A 288 4.63 -9.87 1.97
CA VAL A 288 5.44 -9.98 3.18
C VAL A 288 5.28 -8.73 4.02
N PHE A 289 4.64 -8.85 5.17
CA PHE A 289 4.45 -7.75 6.12
C PHE A 289 5.66 -7.70 7.05
N PHE A 290 6.70 -6.99 6.65
CA PHE A 290 7.91 -6.81 7.45
C PHE A 290 7.90 -5.47 8.20
N LYS A 291 6.72 -5.03 8.56
CA LYS A 291 6.45 -3.87 9.42
C LYS A 291 5.16 -4.08 10.20
N LYS A 292 5.03 -3.41 11.34
CA LYS A 292 3.78 -3.36 12.09
C LYS A 292 2.80 -2.43 11.38
N VAL A 293 1.63 -2.93 11.02
CA VAL A 293 0.56 -2.14 10.43
C VAL A 293 -0.45 -1.78 11.52
N MET A 294 -0.56 -0.51 11.86
CA MET A 294 -1.43 -0.02 12.95
C MET A 294 -2.84 0.34 12.46
N SER A 295 -3.01 0.63 11.19
CA SER A 295 -4.29 0.96 10.58
C SER A 295 -4.90 -0.28 9.95
N LYS A 296 -6.10 -0.65 10.38
CA LYS A 296 -6.87 -1.75 9.80
C LYS A 296 -7.21 -1.50 8.33
N ALA A 297 -7.62 -0.26 7.99
CA ALA A 297 -7.88 0.13 6.62
C ALA A 297 -6.65 -0.10 5.73
N LYS A 298 -5.48 0.36 6.18
CA LYS A 298 -4.21 0.16 5.48
C LYS A 298 -3.86 -1.32 5.32
N PHE A 299 -4.07 -2.12 6.36
CA PHE A 299 -3.85 -3.57 6.31
C PHE A 299 -4.69 -4.23 5.21
N TRP A 300 -5.98 -3.94 5.14
CA TRP A 300 -6.86 -4.50 4.12
C TRP A 300 -6.54 -4.00 2.71
N GLN A 301 -6.13 -2.75 2.56
CA GLN A 301 -5.63 -2.23 1.28
C GLN A 301 -4.39 -2.99 0.79
N MET A 302 -3.46 -3.31 1.70
CA MET A 302 -2.27 -4.09 1.41
C MET A 302 -2.62 -5.53 1.04
N ILE A 303 -3.52 -6.21 1.80
CA ILE A 303 -4.04 -7.55 1.46
C ILE A 303 -4.67 -7.54 0.07
N GLY A 304 -5.44 -6.51 -0.27
CA GLY A 304 -6.07 -6.35 -1.59
C GLY A 304 -5.08 -6.31 -2.78
N ARG A 305 -3.77 -6.19 -2.54
CA ARG A 305 -2.74 -6.31 -3.59
C ARG A 305 -2.49 -7.75 -4.04
N GLY A 306 -2.74 -8.73 -3.16
CA GLY A 306 -2.49 -10.15 -3.43
C GLY A 306 -3.76 -11.00 -3.59
N THR A 307 -4.95 -10.39 -3.61
CA THR A 307 -6.22 -11.12 -3.75
C THR A 307 -6.86 -10.98 -5.14
N ARG A 308 -6.13 -10.46 -6.12
CA ARG A 308 -6.64 -10.25 -7.47
C ARG A 308 -6.68 -11.54 -8.26
N LEU A 309 -7.70 -11.67 -9.10
CA LEU A 309 -7.83 -12.80 -10.01
C LEU A 309 -6.84 -12.63 -11.18
N CYS A 310 -6.00 -13.64 -11.39
CA CYS A 310 -5.10 -13.75 -12.53
C CYS A 310 -5.18 -15.17 -13.13
N PRO A 311 -6.14 -15.44 -14.03
CA PRO A 311 -6.34 -16.75 -14.60
C PRO A 311 -5.10 -17.27 -15.33
N GLY A 312 -4.70 -18.51 -15.05
CA GLY A 312 -3.56 -19.15 -15.72
C GLY A 312 -2.19 -18.79 -15.17
N LEU A 313 -2.10 -18.09 -14.05
CA LEU A 313 -0.83 -17.73 -13.43
C LEU A 313 -0.18 -18.91 -12.68
N ILE A 314 -0.99 -19.78 -12.05
CA ILE A 314 -0.60 -20.99 -11.31
C ILE A 314 -1.30 -22.20 -11.92
#